data_83be28d2a62eeaa0b4b1c1ee1d95a9c5
#
_entry.id   83be28d2a62eeaa0b4b1c1ee1d95a9c5
#
_cell.length_a   1.000
_cell.length_b   1.000
_cell.length_c   1.000
_cell.angle_alpha   90.00
_cell.angle_beta   90.00
_cell.angle_gamma   90.00
#
_symmetry.space_group_name_H-M   'P 1'
#
loop_
_entity.id
_entity.type
_entity.pdbx_description
1 polymer ?
#
loop_
_entity_poly.entity_id
_entity_poly.type
_entity_poly.pdbx_seq_one_letter_code
_entity_poly.pdbx_strand_id
1 'polypeptide(L)'
;ERGTSCAGELAALDFAIAFIENHCGSSIAQKIGSHFLLQSRRSGNALQLLNGSAMLCANGRIQKAIAMMVENIERPIGMDEIADELNISTRQLERIFARYGFDSPGRYFKELRLERARQLLEQSELSLAEVSLACGFESQNNFSKSFKKLFGVSPRDFRTPRGGLKHLRENIF
;
A
#
# COMPACT_ATOMS: atom_id res chain seq x y z
N GLU A 1 -26.18 3.78 35.02
CA GLU A 1 -24.97 4.18 34.24
C GLU A 1 -24.02 2.98 34.24
N ARG A 2 -23.82 2.34 33.09
CA ARG A 2 -22.85 1.25 32.92
C ARG A 2 -21.59 1.88 32.27
N GLY A 3 -20.58 2.17 33.06
CA GLY A 3 -19.27 2.59 32.57
C GLY A 3 -18.53 1.40 31.97
N THR A 4 -18.05 1.56 30.73
CA THR A 4 -17.19 0.56 30.05
C THR A 4 -15.77 1.07 30.07
N SER A 5 -14.83 0.32 30.65
CA SER A 5 -13.40 0.64 30.68
C SER A 5 -12.65 -0.22 29.67
N CYS A 6 -11.70 0.37 28.95
CA CYS A 6 -10.83 -0.32 28.00
C CYS A 6 -9.40 -0.42 28.55
N ALA A 7 -8.77 -1.58 28.36
CA ALA A 7 -7.39 -1.83 28.76
C ALA A 7 -6.44 -1.65 27.56
N GLY A 8 -5.87 -0.43 27.37
CA GLY A 8 -4.85 -0.12 26.38
C GLY A 8 -5.37 0.66 25.16
N GLU A 9 -4.44 1.31 24.44
CA GLU A 9 -4.76 2.20 23.29
C GLU A 9 -5.46 1.50 22.13
N LEU A 10 -5.08 0.26 21.80
CA LEU A 10 -5.72 -0.52 20.74
C LEU A 10 -7.13 -0.97 21.12
N ALA A 11 -7.37 -1.34 22.38
CA ALA A 11 -8.69 -1.73 22.84
C ALA A 11 -9.68 -0.54 22.87
N ALA A 12 -9.18 0.68 23.10
CA ALA A 12 -9.98 1.90 23.02
C ALA A 12 -10.40 2.20 21.56
N LEU A 13 -9.53 1.93 20.59
CA LEU A 13 -9.83 2.09 19.17
C LEU A 13 -10.86 1.06 18.71
N ASP A 14 -10.69 -0.21 19.06
CA ASP A 14 -11.64 -1.28 18.75
C ASP A 14 -13.01 -1.00 19.34
N PHE A 15 -13.06 -0.50 20.58
CA PHE A 15 -14.29 -0.09 21.24
C PHE A 15 -14.96 1.09 20.52
N ALA A 16 -14.18 2.10 20.12
CA ALA A 16 -14.71 3.26 19.39
C ALA A 16 -15.28 2.85 18.01
N ILE A 17 -14.61 1.95 17.29
CA ILE A 17 -15.09 1.42 16.01
C ILE A 17 -16.38 0.63 16.21
N ALA A 18 -16.45 -0.26 17.22
CA ALA A 18 -17.66 -1.03 17.53
C ALA A 18 -18.82 -0.13 17.97
N PHE A 19 -18.54 0.93 18.74
CA PHE A 19 -19.55 1.94 19.13
C PHE A 19 -20.11 2.67 17.91
N ILE A 20 -19.24 3.08 16.98
CA ILE A 20 -19.65 3.75 15.73
C ILE A 20 -20.45 2.79 14.84
N GLU A 21 -20.05 1.52 14.76
CA GLU A 21 -20.77 0.49 14.00
C GLU A 21 -22.19 0.33 14.49
N ASN A 22 -22.39 0.28 15.80
CA ASN A 22 -23.72 0.14 16.41
C ASN A 22 -24.62 1.38 16.27
N HIS A 23 -24.04 2.59 16.17
CA HIS A 23 -24.83 3.85 16.16
C HIS A 23 -24.93 4.49 14.78
N CYS A 24 -23.92 4.30 13.91
CA CYS A 24 -23.81 4.96 12.61
C CYS A 24 -23.78 3.99 11.43
N GLY A 25 -23.79 2.69 11.69
CA GLY A 25 -23.76 1.63 10.69
C GLY A 25 -22.33 1.22 10.25
N SER A 26 -22.21 -0.03 9.77
CA SER A 26 -20.96 -0.68 9.43
C SER A 26 -20.15 0.05 8.35
N SER A 27 -20.82 0.72 7.40
CA SER A 27 -20.16 1.49 6.33
C SER A 27 -19.32 2.67 6.86
N ILE A 28 -19.81 3.36 7.90
CA ILE A 28 -19.11 4.49 8.53
C ILE A 28 -18.00 3.96 9.45
N ALA A 29 -18.27 2.92 10.22
CA ALA A 29 -17.27 2.27 11.07
C ALA A 29 -16.07 1.75 10.27
N GLN A 30 -16.30 1.11 9.12
CA GLN A 30 -15.25 0.64 8.22
C GLN A 30 -14.42 1.80 7.64
N LYS A 31 -15.05 2.91 7.23
CA LYS A 31 -14.34 4.12 6.75
C LYS A 31 -13.45 4.71 7.83
N ILE A 32 -13.93 4.79 9.05
CA ILE A 32 -13.19 5.32 10.19
C ILE A 32 -12.08 4.35 10.59
N GLY A 33 -12.36 3.06 10.70
CA GLY A 33 -11.37 2.03 11.01
C GLY A 33 -10.23 1.99 10.00
N SER A 34 -10.54 2.03 8.71
CA SER A 34 -9.53 2.11 7.65
C SER A 34 -8.72 3.41 7.74
N HIS A 35 -9.32 4.53 8.08
CA HIS A 35 -8.63 5.82 8.24
C HIS A 35 -7.65 5.80 9.42
N PHE A 36 -8.01 5.22 10.56
CA PHE A 36 -7.13 5.10 11.73
C PHE A 36 -6.01 4.08 11.53
N LEU A 37 -6.29 2.92 10.94
CA LEU A 37 -5.27 1.94 10.59
C LEU A 37 -4.27 2.47 9.56
N LEU A 38 -4.72 3.38 8.68
CA LEU A 38 -3.90 4.06 7.70
C LEU A 38 -3.04 5.18 8.31
N GLN A 39 -3.51 5.86 9.36
CA GLN A 39 -2.73 6.90 10.05
C GLN A 39 -1.51 6.33 10.78
N SER A 40 -1.56 5.10 11.29
CA SER A 40 -0.39 4.48 11.93
C SER A 40 0.72 4.06 10.95
N ARG A 41 0.49 4.15 9.63
CA ARG A 41 1.43 3.77 8.56
C ARG A 41 1.76 4.90 7.57
N ARG A 42 1.57 6.16 7.96
CA ARG A 42 1.72 7.29 7.03
C ARG A 42 3.16 7.59 6.64
N SER A 43 3.50 7.26 5.40
CA SER A 43 4.31 8.10 4.52
C SER A 43 3.44 8.43 3.28
N GLY A 44 3.51 9.66 2.82
CA GLY A 44 2.49 10.38 2.03
C GLY A 44 1.95 9.78 0.72
N ASN A 45 2.48 8.66 0.19
CA ASN A 45 2.00 8.03 -1.04
C ASN A 45 1.31 6.66 -0.82
N ALA A 46 1.45 6.05 0.37
CA ALA A 46 0.74 4.83 0.72
C ALA A 46 -0.79 5.02 0.78
N LEU A 47 -1.26 6.28 0.88
CA LEU A 47 -2.67 6.63 0.97
C LEU A 47 -3.47 6.28 -0.29
N GLN A 48 -2.89 6.42 -1.47
CA GLN A 48 -3.62 6.12 -2.72
C GLN A 48 -3.82 4.61 -2.91
N LEU A 49 -2.87 3.80 -2.49
CA LEU A 49 -2.97 2.33 -2.58
C LEU A 49 -4.03 1.75 -1.63
N LEU A 50 -4.34 2.45 -0.51
CA LEU A 50 -5.22 1.98 0.55
C LEU A 50 -6.58 2.69 0.61
N ASN A 51 -6.70 3.91 0.09
CA ASN A 51 -8.01 4.59 -0.05
C ASN A 51 -8.95 3.86 -1.04
N GLY A 52 -8.40 2.99 -1.88
CA GLY A 52 -9.15 2.02 -2.67
C GLY A 52 -9.74 0.85 -1.87
N SER A 53 -9.31 0.61 -0.61
CA SER A 53 -9.67 -0.62 0.11
C SER A 53 -11.17 -0.80 0.30
N ALA A 54 -11.93 0.24 0.61
CA ALA A 54 -13.39 0.14 0.73
C ALA A 54 -14.08 -0.01 -0.64
N MET A 55 -13.53 0.57 -1.70
CA MET A 55 -14.00 0.38 -3.08
C MET A 55 -13.48 -0.92 -3.70
N LEU A 56 -12.30 -1.39 -3.30
CA LEU A 56 -11.73 -2.67 -3.71
C LEU A 56 -12.57 -3.86 -3.25
N CYS A 57 -13.24 -3.77 -2.10
CA CYS A 57 -14.16 -4.80 -1.62
C CYS A 57 -15.37 -5.02 -2.55
N ALA A 58 -15.69 -4.08 -3.45
CA ALA A 58 -16.86 -4.17 -4.33
C ALA A 58 -16.61 -4.93 -5.65
N ASN A 59 -15.36 -5.23 -6.02
CA ASN A 59 -15.07 -5.90 -7.29
C ASN A 59 -14.01 -7.00 -7.12
N GLY A 60 -14.45 -8.26 -7.14
CA GLY A 60 -13.59 -9.42 -6.98
C GLY A 60 -12.45 -9.53 -8.01
N ARG A 61 -12.61 -8.96 -9.23
CA ARG A 61 -11.55 -8.99 -10.25
C ARG A 61 -10.36 -8.11 -9.89
N ILE A 62 -10.60 -6.89 -9.38
CA ILE A 62 -9.49 -6.02 -8.97
C ILE A 62 -8.79 -6.57 -7.72
N GLN A 63 -9.55 -7.16 -6.80
CA GLN A 63 -8.98 -7.84 -5.63
C GLN A 63 -8.06 -8.99 -6.05
N LYS A 64 -8.53 -9.85 -6.96
CA LYS A 64 -7.76 -10.97 -7.47
C LYS A 64 -6.50 -10.48 -8.22
N ALA A 65 -6.62 -9.44 -9.05
CA ALA A 65 -5.46 -8.83 -9.71
C ALA A 65 -4.41 -8.33 -8.71
N ILE A 66 -4.83 -7.61 -7.68
CA ILE A 66 -3.91 -7.09 -6.65
C ILE A 66 -3.30 -8.24 -5.83
N ALA A 67 -4.05 -9.27 -5.48
CA ALA A 67 -3.53 -10.43 -4.79
C ALA A 67 -2.42 -11.11 -5.62
N MET A 68 -2.66 -11.34 -6.92
CA MET A 68 -1.64 -11.86 -7.83
C MET A 68 -0.38 -10.98 -7.90
N MET A 69 -0.55 -9.65 -7.94
CA MET A 69 0.58 -8.72 -7.91
C MET A 69 1.38 -8.82 -6.61
N VAL A 70 0.71 -8.92 -5.46
CA VAL A 70 1.35 -9.05 -4.15
C VAL A 70 2.13 -10.36 -4.02
N GLU A 71 1.55 -11.47 -4.49
CA GLU A 71 2.19 -12.79 -4.49
C GLU A 71 3.42 -12.86 -5.41
N ASN A 72 3.45 -12.03 -6.44
CA ASN A 72 4.49 -12.03 -7.47
C ASN A 72 5.41 -10.80 -7.42
N ILE A 73 5.63 -10.20 -6.25
CA ILE A 73 6.50 -9.02 -6.08
C ILE A 73 7.94 -9.32 -6.48
N GLU A 74 8.48 -10.45 -6.07
CA GLU A 74 9.86 -10.86 -6.34
C GLU A 74 10.09 -11.25 -7.81
N ARG A 75 9.09 -11.91 -8.41
CA ARG A 75 9.09 -12.33 -9.81
C ARG A 75 7.88 -11.74 -10.53
N PRO A 76 7.97 -10.50 -10.99
CA PRO A 76 6.83 -9.80 -11.53
C PRO A 76 6.28 -10.47 -12.78
N ILE A 77 4.99 -10.77 -12.74
CA ILE A 77 4.22 -11.31 -13.88
C ILE A 77 3.75 -10.19 -14.81
N GLY A 78 3.49 -10.52 -16.07
CA GLY A 78 2.98 -9.62 -17.08
C GLY A 78 1.53 -9.18 -16.82
N MET A 79 1.13 -8.05 -17.38
CA MET A 79 -0.26 -7.59 -17.29
C MET A 79 -1.20 -8.43 -18.14
N ASP A 80 -0.70 -9.03 -19.21
CA ASP A 80 -1.36 -10.03 -20.03
C ASP A 80 -1.66 -11.30 -19.24
N GLU A 81 -0.69 -11.81 -18.49
CA GLU A 81 -0.85 -12.99 -17.64
C GLU A 81 -1.90 -12.77 -16.53
N ILE A 82 -1.90 -11.57 -15.89
CA ILE A 82 -2.95 -11.21 -14.93
C ILE A 82 -4.32 -11.13 -15.60
N ALA A 83 -4.39 -10.56 -16.79
CA ALA A 83 -5.65 -10.43 -17.52
C ALA A 83 -6.21 -11.79 -17.94
N ASP A 84 -5.36 -12.69 -18.43
CA ASP A 84 -5.72 -14.05 -18.82
C ASP A 84 -6.28 -14.86 -17.65
N GLU A 85 -5.62 -14.81 -16.48
CA GLU A 85 -6.09 -15.48 -15.25
C GLU A 85 -7.46 -14.96 -14.77
N LEU A 86 -7.77 -13.69 -15.07
CA LEU A 86 -9.06 -13.07 -14.77
C LEU A 86 -10.11 -13.27 -15.87
N ASN A 87 -9.76 -13.95 -16.97
CA ASN A 87 -10.59 -14.11 -18.17
C ASN A 87 -11.10 -12.76 -18.72
N ILE A 88 -10.20 -11.78 -18.84
CA ILE A 88 -10.47 -10.45 -19.41
C ILE A 88 -9.30 -10.03 -20.32
N SER A 89 -9.53 -9.03 -21.19
CA SER A 89 -8.44 -8.41 -21.92
C SER A 89 -7.63 -7.42 -21.04
N THR A 90 -6.36 -7.18 -21.41
CA THR A 90 -5.51 -6.15 -20.76
C THR A 90 -6.19 -4.78 -20.76
N ARG A 91 -6.89 -4.42 -21.84
CA ARG A 91 -7.68 -3.17 -21.92
C ARG A 91 -8.84 -3.13 -20.91
N GLN A 92 -9.47 -4.27 -20.64
CA GLN A 92 -10.49 -4.34 -19.58
C GLN A 92 -9.87 -4.22 -18.20
N LEU A 93 -8.69 -4.81 -17.97
CA LEU A 93 -7.93 -4.66 -16.73
C LEU A 93 -7.57 -3.18 -16.48
N GLU A 94 -7.03 -2.48 -17.47
CA GLU A 94 -6.73 -1.05 -17.39
C GLU A 94 -7.99 -0.22 -17.06
N ARG A 95 -9.12 -0.52 -17.73
CA ARG A 95 -10.40 0.17 -17.47
C ARG A 95 -10.91 -0.07 -16.05
N ILE A 96 -10.71 -1.26 -15.49
CA ILE A 96 -11.06 -1.56 -14.11
C ILE A 96 -10.20 -0.70 -13.18
N PHE A 97 -8.88 -0.69 -13.35
CA PHE A 97 -7.98 0.13 -12.51
C PHE A 97 -8.32 1.63 -12.61
N ALA A 98 -8.52 2.17 -13.81
CA ALA A 98 -8.92 3.55 -14.03
C ALA A 98 -10.25 3.91 -13.33
N ARG A 99 -11.24 3.00 -13.32
CA ARG A 99 -12.53 3.20 -12.61
C ARG A 99 -12.34 3.38 -11.10
N TYR A 100 -11.31 2.79 -10.52
CA TYR A 100 -10.98 2.90 -9.10
C TYR A 100 -9.94 4.00 -8.81
N GLY A 101 -9.64 4.85 -9.78
CA GLY A 101 -8.75 6.01 -9.62
C GLY A 101 -7.26 5.68 -9.69
N PHE A 102 -6.90 4.49 -10.17
CA PHE A 102 -5.49 4.13 -10.42
C PHE A 102 -5.08 4.50 -11.84
N ASP A 103 -3.85 4.96 -12.03
CA ASP A 103 -3.34 5.35 -13.35
C ASP A 103 -3.31 4.17 -14.34
N SER A 104 -2.64 3.08 -13.97
CA SER A 104 -2.61 1.84 -14.74
C SER A 104 -2.21 0.65 -13.86
N PRO A 105 -2.60 -0.60 -14.23
CA PRO A 105 -2.21 -1.79 -13.47
C PRO A 105 -0.70 -1.94 -13.33
N GLY A 106 0.07 -1.70 -14.41
CA GLY A 106 1.52 -1.80 -14.39
C GLY A 106 2.20 -0.76 -13.49
N ARG A 107 1.66 0.47 -13.45
CA ARG A 107 2.15 1.50 -12.53
C ARG A 107 1.81 1.14 -11.09
N TYR A 108 0.61 0.71 -10.82
CA TYR A 108 0.17 0.24 -9.50
C TYR A 108 1.07 -0.90 -9.00
N PHE A 109 1.34 -1.91 -9.83
CA PHE A 109 2.23 -3.02 -9.48
C PHE A 109 3.66 -2.54 -9.17
N LYS A 110 4.17 -1.59 -9.96
CA LYS A 110 5.48 -1.01 -9.69
C LYS A 110 5.51 -0.27 -8.35
N GLU A 111 4.47 0.45 -8.00
CA GLU A 111 4.34 1.15 -6.72
C GLU A 111 4.25 0.18 -5.54
N LEU A 112 3.52 -0.94 -5.66
CA LEU A 112 3.50 -2.02 -4.67
C LEU A 112 4.92 -2.57 -4.40
N ARG A 113 5.70 -2.82 -5.45
CA ARG A 113 7.08 -3.31 -5.35
C ARG A 113 7.99 -2.31 -4.68
N LEU A 114 7.83 -1.02 -4.95
CA LEU A 114 8.59 0.05 -4.31
C LEU A 114 8.20 0.22 -2.84
N GLU A 115 6.93 0.07 -2.51
CA GLU A 115 6.48 0.10 -1.11
C GLU A 115 7.01 -1.10 -0.31
N ARG A 116 7.07 -2.29 -0.92
CA ARG A 116 7.75 -3.45 -0.32
C ARG A 116 9.22 -3.18 -0.09
N ALA A 117 9.89 -2.54 -1.06
CA ALA A 117 11.30 -2.15 -0.92
C ALA A 117 11.51 -1.15 0.24
N ARG A 118 10.60 -0.20 0.41
CA ARG A 118 10.63 0.74 1.54
C ARG A 118 10.58 0.00 2.88
N GLN A 119 9.66 -0.96 3.02
CA GLN A 119 9.56 -1.78 4.22
C GLN A 119 10.85 -2.57 4.50
N LEU A 120 11.44 -3.19 3.47
CA LEU A 120 12.69 -3.92 3.62
C LEU A 120 13.85 -3.02 4.01
N LEU A 121 13.92 -1.80 3.45
CA LEU A 121 14.93 -0.80 3.84
C LEU A 121 14.81 -0.34 5.29
N GLU A 122 13.61 -0.31 5.85
CA GLU A 122 13.34 0.05 7.24
C GLU A 122 13.57 -1.10 8.24
N GLN A 123 13.29 -2.34 7.82
CA GLN A 123 13.14 -3.47 8.73
C GLN A 123 14.25 -4.53 8.59
N SER A 124 15.16 -4.36 7.64
CA SER A 124 16.21 -5.35 7.37
C SER A 124 17.56 -4.70 7.09
N GLU A 125 18.63 -5.50 7.28
CA GLU A 125 20.02 -5.15 6.96
C GLU A 125 20.42 -5.54 5.52
N LEU A 126 19.46 -5.93 4.68
CA LEU A 126 19.72 -6.30 3.28
C LEU A 126 20.41 -5.17 2.54
N SER A 127 21.38 -5.46 1.70
CA SER A 127 22.01 -4.47 0.82
C SER A 127 21.00 -3.89 -0.17
N LEU A 128 21.30 -2.74 -0.77
CA LEU A 128 20.41 -2.15 -1.79
C LEU A 128 20.23 -3.05 -3.01
N ALA A 129 21.25 -3.86 -3.33
CA ALA A 129 21.18 -4.81 -4.42
C ALA A 129 20.20 -5.96 -4.08
N GLU A 130 20.28 -6.51 -2.87
CA GLU A 130 19.37 -7.56 -2.39
C GLU A 130 17.93 -7.04 -2.30
N VAL A 131 17.71 -5.84 -1.77
CA VAL A 131 16.36 -5.22 -1.74
C VAL A 131 15.81 -5.02 -3.15
N SER A 132 16.65 -4.54 -4.09
CA SER A 132 16.26 -4.38 -5.49
C SER A 132 15.81 -5.71 -6.09
N LEU A 133 16.57 -6.79 -5.88
CA LEU A 133 16.28 -8.13 -6.38
C LEU A 133 15.01 -8.70 -5.72
N ALA A 134 14.91 -8.62 -4.38
CA ALA A 134 13.74 -9.11 -3.63
C ALA A 134 12.42 -8.38 -4.00
N CYS A 135 12.51 -7.20 -4.62
CA CYS A 135 11.36 -6.48 -5.16
C CYS A 135 11.23 -6.58 -6.68
N GLY A 136 11.92 -7.57 -7.31
CA GLY A 136 11.79 -7.90 -8.72
C GLY A 136 12.34 -6.84 -9.68
N PHE A 137 13.29 -6.01 -9.26
CA PHE A 137 13.95 -5.06 -10.17
C PHE A 137 15.19 -5.70 -10.78
N GLU A 138 15.26 -5.73 -12.10
CA GLU A 138 16.39 -6.29 -12.86
C GLU A 138 17.70 -5.51 -12.65
N SER A 139 17.61 -4.20 -12.36
CA SER A 139 18.78 -3.38 -12.08
C SER A 139 18.58 -2.44 -10.90
N GLN A 140 19.60 -2.35 -10.05
CA GLN A 140 19.65 -1.43 -8.92
C GLN A 140 19.51 0.04 -9.34
N ASN A 141 19.99 0.39 -10.56
CA ASN A 141 19.87 1.75 -11.09
C ASN A 141 18.40 2.11 -11.40
N ASN A 142 17.66 1.21 -12.06
CA ASN A 142 16.23 1.39 -12.32
C ASN A 142 15.42 1.45 -11.02
N PHE A 143 15.74 0.57 -10.07
CA PHE A 143 15.18 0.60 -8.72
C PHE A 143 15.39 1.97 -8.06
N SER A 144 16.65 2.45 -7.97
CA SER A 144 16.99 3.69 -7.29
C SER A 144 16.32 4.92 -7.91
N LYS A 145 16.25 4.98 -9.24
CA LYS A 145 15.53 6.05 -9.97
C LYS A 145 14.04 6.02 -9.68
N SER A 146 13.44 4.83 -9.71
CA SER A 146 12.01 4.65 -9.48
C SER A 146 11.63 4.95 -8.03
N PHE A 147 12.44 4.51 -7.07
CA PHE A 147 12.27 4.77 -5.66
C PHE A 147 12.35 6.28 -5.37
N LYS A 148 13.39 6.96 -5.89
CA LYS A 148 13.53 8.42 -5.74
C LYS A 148 12.37 9.17 -6.37
N LYS A 149 11.85 8.71 -7.53
CA LYS A 149 10.69 9.32 -8.18
C LYS A 149 9.44 9.21 -7.33
N LEU A 150 9.24 8.08 -6.63
CA LEU A 150 8.04 7.84 -5.81
C LEU A 150 8.12 8.49 -4.43
N PHE A 151 9.28 8.36 -3.75
CA PHE A 151 9.45 8.78 -2.36
C PHE A 151 10.25 10.09 -2.18
N GLY A 152 10.71 10.72 -3.27
CA GLY A 152 11.47 11.99 -3.21
C GLY A 152 12.92 11.84 -2.79
N VAL A 153 13.32 10.74 -2.16
CA VAL A 153 14.68 10.47 -1.65
C VAL A 153 15.26 9.21 -2.26
N SER A 154 16.60 9.11 -2.35
CA SER A 154 17.21 7.87 -2.82
C SER A 154 17.09 6.75 -1.78
N PRO A 155 17.11 5.45 -2.20
CA PRO A 155 17.07 4.32 -1.24
C PRO A 155 18.23 4.37 -0.23
N ARG A 156 19.38 4.88 -0.63
CA ARG A 156 20.56 5.04 0.22
C ARG A 156 20.33 6.10 1.31
N ASP A 157 19.81 7.25 0.91
CA ASP A 157 19.53 8.34 1.85
C ASP A 157 18.38 7.99 2.78
N PHE A 158 17.39 7.24 2.28
CA PHE A 158 16.26 6.74 3.05
C PHE A 158 16.70 5.84 4.22
N ARG A 159 17.69 4.96 4.01
CA ARG A 159 18.24 4.07 5.06
C ARG A 159 19.03 4.81 6.13
N THR A 160 19.58 5.98 5.84
CA THR A 160 20.36 6.73 6.83
C THR A 160 19.44 7.37 7.88
N PRO A 161 19.85 7.42 9.19
CA PRO A 161 19.01 8.00 10.26
C PRO A 161 18.55 9.44 10.00
N ARG A 162 19.30 10.20 9.19
CA ARG A 162 18.92 11.55 8.75
C ARG A 162 17.86 11.59 7.65
N GLY A 163 17.80 10.57 6.81
CA GLY A 163 16.85 10.49 5.68
C GLY A 163 15.43 10.14 6.13
N GLY A 164 15.29 9.17 7.02
CA GLY A 164 13.98 8.76 7.56
C GLY A 164 13.28 9.85 8.36
N LEU A 165 14.02 10.63 9.15
CA LEU A 165 13.49 11.73 9.95
C LEU A 165 13.08 12.96 9.12
N LYS A 166 13.73 13.21 7.98
CA LYS A 166 13.35 14.31 7.07
C LYS A 166 12.01 14.04 6.40
N HIS A 167 11.78 12.82 5.99
CA HIS A 167 10.54 12.43 5.31
C HIS A 167 9.31 12.47 6.23
N LEU A 168 9.50 12.21 7.53
CA LEU A 168 8.44 12.35 8.54
C LEU A 168 8.07 13.82 8.81
N ARG A 169 8.99 14.77 8.62
CA ARG A 169 8.72 16.20 8.84
C ARG A 169 8.05 16.92 7.68
N GLU A 170 8.31 16.50 6.45
CA GLU A 170 7.73 17.14 5.24
C GLU A 170 6.29 16.69 4.94
N ASN A 171 5.78 15.64 5.61
CA ASN A 171 4.43 15.12 5.45
C ASN A 171 3.47 15.45 6.62
N ILE A 172 3.87 16.36 7.53
CA ILE A 172 3.04 16.77 8.69
C ILE A 172 2.39 18.17 8.47
N PHE A 173 2.68 18.84 7.35
CA PHE A 173 2.07 20.14 7.02
C PHE A 173 1.34 20.10 5.69
#